data_4ee85d4b5ffe296a3e0fbb8f8e642701
#
_entry.id   4ee85d4b5ffe296a3e0fbb8f8e642701
#
_cell.length_a   1.000
_cell.length_b   1.000
_cell.length_c   1.000
_cell.angle_alpha   90.00
_cell.angle_beta   90.00
_cell.angle_gamma   90.00
#
_symmetry.space_group_name_H-M   'P 1'
#
loop_
_entity.id
_entity.type
_entity.pdbx_description
1 polymer ?
#
loop_
_entity_poly.entity_id
_entity_poly.type
_entity_poly.pdbx_seq_one_letter_code
_entity_poly.pdbx_strand_id
1 'polypeptide(L)'
;MQPAYYENLEEIQNKYWSMLDDAVTNRGSPFRIPVFICAHQDEVDGRIVVLRKSDRANNLLQFHTDIRSPKVDILKKNKNASLVFYDKEEKIQLRVKVECEVNNQNSITQQSWKKTQHISRRCYLTAVSYTHLTLPTKA
;
A
#
# COMPACT_ATOMS: atom_id res chain seq x y z
N MET A 1 -11.25 22.35 17.17
CA MET A 1 -11.55 21.08 17.85
C MET A 1 -10.89 19.93 17.07
N GLN A 2 -10.09 19.14 17.73
CA GLN A 2 -9.46 17.99 17.09
C GLN A 2 -10.46 16.84 17.00
N PRO A 3 -10.46 16.08 15.90
CA PRO A 3 -11.29 14.87 15.83
C PRO A 3 -10.92 13.87 16.93
N ALA A 4 -11.90 13.11 17.38
CA ALA A 4 -11.73 12.16 18.48
C ALA A 4 -10.64 11.12 18.21
N TYR A 5 -10.43 10.75 16.94
CA TYR A 5 -9.41 9.75 16.59
C TYR A 5 -7.97 10.21 16.83
N TYR A 6 -7.73 11.50 17.09
CA TYR A 6 -6.39 11.96 17.44
C TYR A 6 -5.92 11.47 18.81
N GLU A 7 -6.84 11.12 19.69
CA GLU A 7 -6.52 10.73 21.06
C GLU A 7 -6.71 9.24 21.35
N ASN A 8 -7.27 8.48 20.41
CA ASN A 8 -7.61 7.08 20.60
C ASN A 8 -7.02 6.23 19.47
N LEU A 9 -6.09 5.34 19.81
CA LEU A 9 -5.41 4.48 18.84
C LEU A 9 -6.37 3.56 18.08
N GLU A 10 -7.39 3.02 18.76
CA GLU A 10 -8.37 2.17 18.11
C GLU A 10 -9.20 2.96 17.08
N GLU A 11 -9.63 4.15 17.44
CA GLU A 11 -10.37 5.02 16.51
C GLU A 11 -9.53 5.43 15.32
N ILE A 12 -8.25 5.69 15.53
CA ILE A 12 -7.32 6.01 14.45
C ILE A 12 -7.16 4.81 13.51
N GLN A 13 -7.04 3.61 14.04
CA GLN A 13 -6.97 2.40 13.23
C GLN A 13 -8.24 2.21 12.41
N ASN A 14 -9.39 2.41 13.02
CA ASN A 14 -10.66 2.36 12.31
C ASN A 14 -10.71 3.40 11.19
N LYS A 15 -10.22 4.61 11.47
CA LYS A 15 -10.22 5.70 10.49
C LYS A 15 -9.34 5.36 9.29
N TYR A 16 -8.08 4.98 9.49
CA TYR A 16 -7.23 4.76 8.34
C TYR A 16 -7.59 3.48 7.57
N TRP A 17 -8.07 2.44 8.23
CA TRP A 17 -8.56 1.26 7.50
C TRP A 17 -9.80 1.58 6.68
N SER A 18 -10.69 2.43 7.20
CA SER A 18 -11.84 2.94 6.45
C SER A 18 -11.38 3.72 5.20
N MET A 19 -10.36 4.55 5.35
CA MET A 19 -9.79 5.31 4.22
C MET A 19 -9.15 4.39 3.20
N LEU A 20 -8.44 3.35 3.64
CA LEU A 20 -7.85 2.35 2.75
C LEU A 20 -8.93 1.58 1.98
N ASP A 21 -9.98 1.14 2.67
CA ASP A 21 -11.07 0.41 2.02
C ASP A 21 -11.78 1.28 0.98
N ASP A 22 -12.06 2.54 1.32
CA ASP A 22 -12.64 3.49 0.37
C ASP A 22 -11.74 3.68 -0.85
N ALA A 23 -10.44 3.78 -0.63
CA ALA A 23 -9.46 4.06 -1.69
C ALA A 23 -9.39 2.95 -2.75
N VAL A 24 -9.76 1.73 -2.42
CA VAL A 24 -9.75 0.61 -3.38
C VAL A 24 -10.71 0.86 -4.53
N THR A 25 -11.85 1.48 -4.26
CA THR A 25 -12.90 1.73 -5.26
C THR A 25 -13.07 3.20 -5.62
N ASN A 26 -12.72 4.11 -4.75
CA ASN A 26 -12.89 5.55 -4.96
C ASN A 26 -11.66 6.13 -5.67
N ARG A 27 -11.80 6.42 -6.95
CA ARG A 27 -10.71 6.97 -7.77
C ARG A 27 -10.26 8.36 -7.33
N GLY A 28 -11.09 9.10 -6.63
CA GLY A 28 -10.76 10.42 -6.12
C GLY A 28 -10.04 10.40 -4.77
N SER A 29 -9.92 9.25 -4.13
CA SER A 29 -9.26 9.17 -2.85
C SER A 29 -7.74 9.31 -2.97
N PRO A 30 -7.12 10.21 -2.19
CA PRO A 30 -5.66 10.32 -2.20
C PRO A 30 -4.97 9.05 -1.65
N PHE A 31 -5.65 8.24 -0.85
CA PHE A 31 -5.10 6.97 -0.37
C PHE A 31 -5.04 5.89 -1.45
N ARG A 32 -5.67 6.12 -2.61
CA ARG A 32 -5.60 5.18 -3.73
C ARG A 32 -4.23 5.11 -4.37
N ILE A 33 -3.43 6.17 -4.27
CA ILE A 33 -2.15 6.31 -4.95
C ILE A 33 -1.00 6.58 -3.97
N PRO A 34 -0.69 5.62 -3.09
CA PRO A 34 0.43 5.79 -2.17
C PRO A 34 1.76 5.78 -2.89
N VAL A 35 2.79 6.28 -2.21
CA VAL A 35 4.17 6.13 -2.65
C VAL A 35 4.71 4.82 -2.06
N PHE A 36 5.24 3.98 -2.93
CA PHE A 36 5.90 2.74 -2.56
C PHE A 36 7.41 2.92 -2.62
N ILE A 37 8.10 2.55 -1.55
CA ILE A 37 9.54 2.75 -1.43
C ILE A 37 10.19 1.43 -1.06
N CYS A 38 11.15 0.99 -1.86
CA CYS A 38 11.95 -0.19 -1.56
C CYS A 38 13.43 0.11 -1.80
N ALA A 39 14.29 -0.65 -1.13
CA ALA A 39 15.72 -0.42 -1.19
C ALA A 39 16.49 -1.70 -0.90
N HIS A 40 17.67 -1.81 -1.48
CA HIS A 40 18.64 -2.85 -1.16
C HIS A 40 20.03 -2.33 -1.45
N GLN A 41 20.87 -2.26 -0.44
CA GLN A 41 22.21 -1.65 -0.55
C GLN A 41 22.12 -0.24 -1.12
N ASP A 42 22.74 0.02 -2.28
CA ASP A 42 22.74 1.33 -2.91
C ASP A 42 21.54 1.56 -3.85
N GLU A 43 20.73 0.54 -4.06
CA GLU A 43 19.53 0.65 -4.89
C GLU A 43 18.35 1.16 -4.09
N VAL A 44 17.73 2.23 -4.54
CA VAL A 44 16.52 2.80 -3.95
C VAL A 44 15.52 3.07 -5.07
N ASP A 45 14.28 2.62 -4.90
CA ASP A 45 13.20 2.89 -5.84
C ASP A 45 11.99 3.43 -5.09
N GLY A 46 11.49 4.56 -5.53
CA GLY A 46 10.28 5.16 -5.00
C GLY A 46 9.35 5.55 -6.13
N ARG A 47 8.10 5.13 -6.06
CA ARG A 47 7.12 5.44 -7.09
C ARG A 47 5.71 5.36 -6.56
N ILE A 48 4.80 6.00 -7.26
CA ILE A 48 3.38 5.91 -6.97
C ILE A 48 2.85 4.59 -7.50
N VAL A 49 2.06 3.91 -6.69
CA VAL A 49 1.35 2.69 -7.07
C VAL A 49 -0.14 2.88 -6.83
N VAL A 50 -0.96 2.01 -7.37
CA VAL A 50 -2.41 2.09 -7.20
C VAL A 50 -2.86 0.97 -6.28
N LEU A 51 -3.48 1.34 -5.17
CA LEU A 51 -4.03 0.37 -4.22
C LEU A 51 -5.19 -0.39 -4.85
N ARG A 52 -5.10 -1.71 -4.87
CA ARG A 52 -6.09 -2.58 -5.52
C ARG A 52 -6.92 -3.38 -4.54
N LYS A 53 -6.39 -3.64 -3.36
CA LYS A 53 -7.10 -4.40 -2.32
C LYS A 53 -6.60 -3.98 -0.96
N SER A 54 -7.51 -3.92 0.00
CA SER A 54 -7.18 -3.79 1.40
C SER A 54 -7.92 -4.88 2.18
N ASP A 55 -7.25 -5.45 3.16
CA ASP A 55 -7.81 -6.51 3.98
C ASP A 55 -7.31 -6.33 5.42
N ARG A 56 -8.13 -5.69 6.23
CA ARG A 56 -7.77 -5.40 7.62
C ARG A 56 -7.59 -6.68 8.45
N ALA A 57 -8.43 -7.67 8.24
CA ALA A 57 -8.40 -8.91 9.03
C ALA A 57 -7.06 -9.63 8.89
N ASN A 58 -6.43 -9.55 7.71
CA ASN A 58 -5.15 -10.17 7.42
C ASN A 58 -3.99 -9.18 7.36
N ASN A 59 -4.21 -7.91 7.70
CA ASN A 59 -3.22 -6.85 7.60
C ASN A 59 -2.55 -6.80 6.22
N LEU A 60 -3.36 -6.82 5.16
CA LEU A 60 -2.86 -7.03 3.82
C LEU A 60 -3.31 -5.91 2.89
N LEU A 61 -2.35 -5.41 2.11
CA LEU A 61 -2.60 -4.48 1.00
C LEU A 61 -2.06 -5.11 -0.28
N GLN A 62 -2.73 -4.84 -1.39
CA GLN A 62 -2.34 -5.39 -2.68
C GLN A 62 -2.35 -4.30 -3.75
N PHE A 63 -1.32 -4.31 -4.58
CA PHE A 63 -1.25 -3.46 -5.77
C PHE A 63 -0.53 -4.20 -6.88
N HIS A 64 -0.66 -3.69 -8.09
CA HIS A 64 -0.08 -4.31 -9.27
C HIS A 64 1.24 -3.66 -9.64
N THR A 65 2.13 -4.44 -10.21
CA THR A 65 3.40 -3.94 -10.71
C THR A 65 3.81 -4.71 -11.96
N ASP A 66 4.63 -4.08 -12.79
CA ASP A 66 5.24 -4.74 -13.93
C ASP A 66 6.42 -5.59 -13.44
N ILE A 67 6.46 -6.85 -13.86
CA ILE A 67 7.53 -7.77 -13.47
C ILE A 67 8.93 -7.28 -13.87
N ARG A 68 8.99 -6.42 -14.89
CA ARG A 68 10.23 -5.82 -15.36
C ARG A 68 10.66 -4.59 -14.58
N SER A 69 9.83 -4.14 -13.66
CA SER A 69 10.13 -2.96 -12.86
C SER A 69 11.35 -3.19 -11.96
N PRO A 70 12.23 -2.19 -11.81
CA PRO A 70 13.37 -2.29 -10.89
C PRO A 70 13.00 -2.66 -9.46
N LYS A 71 11.80 -2.24 -9.00
CA LYS A 71 11.35 -2.58 -7.65
C LYS A 71 11.16 -4.08 -7.43
N VAL A 72 10.81 -4.83 -8.48
CA VAL A 72 10.67 -6.28 -8.38
C VAL A 72 12.02 -6.93 -8.09
N ASP A 73 13.06 -6.50 -8.77
CA ASP A 73 14.42 -7.01 -8.52
C ASP A 73 14.90 -6.65 -7.12
N ILE A 74 14.65 -5.43 -6.69
CA ILE A 74 14.99 -4.99 -5.33
C ILE A 74 14.26 -5.85 -4.30
N LEU A 75 12.98 -6.11 -4.49
CA LEU A 75 12.16 -6.89 -3.57
C LEU A 75 12.56 -8.36 -3.51
N LYS A 76 13.13 -8.91 -4.57
CA LYS A 76 13.70 -10.27 -4.53
C LYS A 76 14.88 -10.35 -3.58
N LYS A 77 15.62 -9.27 -3.43
CA LYS A 77 16.80 -9.18 -2.53
C LYS A 77 16.40 -8.72 -1.12
N ASN A 78 15.42 -7.86 -1.02
CA ASN A 78 14.93 -7.32 0.27
C ASN A 78 13.42 -7.14 0.21
N LYS A 79 12.71 -7.96 0.97
CA LYS A 79 11.25 -7.95 1.01
C LYS A 79 10.67 -6.78 1.79
N ASN A 80 11.47 -6.09 2.57
CA ASN A 80 11.01 -4.99 3.40
C ASN A 80 10.87 -3.72 2.57
N ALA A 81 9.75 -3.05 2.73
CA ALA A 81 9.43 -1.83 2.00
C ALA A 81 8.58 -0.90 2.86
N SER A 82 8.29 0.26 2.33
CA SER A 82 7.41 1.24 2.99
C SER A 82 6.39 1.76 2.01
N LEU A 83 5.19 2.02 2.52
CA LEU A 83 4.14 2.73 1.82
C LEU A 83 3.85 4.03 2.55
N VAL A 84 3.70 5.10 1.79
CA VAL A 84 3.32 6.40 2.35
C VAL A 84 2.02 6.85 1.70
N PHE A 85 1.02 7.04 2.53
CA PHE A 85 -0.29 7.57 2.14
C PHE A 85 -0.43 8.96 2.74
N TYR A 86 -1.02 9.88 2.00
CA TYR A 86 -1.29 11.20 2.53
C TYR A 86 -2.63 11.72 2.04
N ASP A 87 -3.44 12.20 2.99
CA ASP A 87 -4.69 12.88 2.72
C ASP A 87 -4.59 14.32 3.22
N LYS A 88 -4.55 15.24 2.29
CA LYS A 88 -4.41 16.66 2.55
C LYS A 88 -5.61 17.24 3.31
N GLU A 89 -6.81 16.79 3.00
CA GLU A 89 -8.02 17.32 3.63
C GLU A 89 -8.17 16.83 5.07
N GLU A 90 -7.94 15.55 5.28
CA GLU A 90 -7.98 14.94 6.61
C GLU A 90 -6.72 15.25 7.42
N LYS A 91 -5.66 15.71 6.77
CA LYS A 91 -4.35 15.97 7.37
C LYS A 91 -3.77 14.72 8.05
N ILE A 92 -3.92 13.58 7.39
CA ILE A 92 -3.42 12.30 7.85
C ILE A 92 -2.33 11.83 6.91
N GLN A 93 -1.15 11.56 7.47
CA GLN A 93 -0.10 10.81 6.80
C GLN A 93 0.01 9.45 7.44
N LEU A 94 -0.10 8.42 6.63
CA LEU A 94 0.05 7.03 7.07
C LEU A 94 1.31 6.46 6.45
N ARG A 95 2.27 6.08 7.29
CA ARG A 95 3.46 5.36 6.85
C ARG A 95 3.35 3.93 7.32
N VAL A 96 3.45 3.01 6.39
CA VAL A 96 3.28 1.59 6.70
C VAL A 96 4.55 0.86 6.29
N LYS A 97 5.17 0.18 7.24
CA LYS A 97 6.26 -0.74 6.93
C LYS A 97 5.65 -2.08 6.58
N VAL A 98 6.10 -2.64 5.47
CA VAL A 98 5.50 -3.85 4.91
C VAL A 98 6.57 -4.87 4.58
N GLU A 99 6.17 -6.13 4.62
CA GLU A 99 6.91 -7.20 3.98
C GLU A 99 6.17 -7.57 2.70
N CYS A 100 6.90 -7.59 1.59
CA CYS A 100 6.29 -7.77 0.28
C CYS A 100 6.45 -9.19 -0.21
N GLU A 101 5.39 -9.69 -0.83
CA GLU A 101 5.42 -10.93 -1.57
C GLU A 101 5.07 -10.61 -3.02
N VAL A 102 5.96 -11.01 -3.93
CA VAL A 102 5.74 -10.84 -5.37
C VAL A 102 5.07 -12.10 -5.90
N ASN A 103 3.84 -11.94 -6.36
CA ASN A 103 3.05 -13.05 -6.89
C ASN A 103 3.00 -12.96 -8.41
N ASN A 104 3.37 -14.04 -9.07
CA ASN A 104 3.37 -14.12 -10.52
C ASN A 104 2.87 -15.51 -10.94
N GLN A 105 1.89 -15.55 -11.83
CA GLN A 105 1.32 -16.79 -12.37
C GLN A 105 0.74 -17.75 -11.31
N ASN A 106 0.25 -17.20 -10.19
CA ASN A 106 -0.43 -17.99 -9.17
C ASN A 106 -1.94 -17.66 -9.14
N SER A 107 -2.66 -18.26 -8.22
CA SER A 107 -4.12 -18.04 -8.09
C SER A 107 -4.47 -16.57 -7.84
N ILE A 108 -3.65 -15.84 -7.10
CA ILE A 108 -3.86 -14.43 -6.82
C ILE A 108 -3.79 -13.60 -8.10
N THR A 109 -2.76 -13.83 -8.93
CA THR A 109 -2.62 -13.13 -10.20
C THR A 109 -3.74 -13.46 -11.16
N GLN A 110 -4.18 -14.71 -11.22
CA GLN A 110 -5.28 -15.12 -12.09
C GLN A 110 -6.59 -14.47 -11.69
N GLN A 111 -6.90 -14.39 -10.41
CA GLN A 111 -8.11 -13.73 -9.93
C GLN A 111 -8.10 -12.22 -10.24
N SER A 112 -6.97 -11.58 -10.01
CA SER A 112 -6.84 -10.15 -10.30
C SER A 112 -6.83 -9.87 -11.79
N TRP A 113 -6.26 -10.76 -12.60
CA TRP A 113 -6.26 -10.66 -14.06
C TRP A 113 -7.66 -10.65 -14.65
N LYS A 114 -8.55 -11.48 -14.12
CA LYS A 114 -9.95 -11.51 -14.55
C LYS A 114 -10.70 -10.21 -14.27
N LYS A 115 -10.26 -9.46 -13.25
CA LYS A 115 -10.86 -8.18 -12.85
C LYS A 115 -10.29 -6.99 -13.60
N THR A 116 -9.08 -7.11 -14.14
CA THR A 116 -8.38 -6.01 -14.81
C THR A 116 -8.11 -6.37 -16.26
N GLN A 117 -9.04 -6.05 -17.13
CA GLN A 117 -9.06 -6.53 -18.52
C GLN A 117 -8.01 -5.95 -19.47
N HIS A 118 -7.17 -5.02 -19.05
CA HIS A 118 -6.34 -4.29 -20.01
C HIS A 118 -4.85 -4.26 -19.71
N ILE A 119 -4.36 -5.24 -18.94
CA ILE A 119 -3.01 -5.07 -18.48
C ILE A 119 -2.17 -6.25 -18.93
N SER A 120 -1.33 -5.97 -19.91
CA SER A 120 -0.31 -6.90 -20.34
C SER A 120 0.64 -7.19 -19.16
N ARG A 121 0.71 -8.44 -18.74
CA ARG A 121 1.78 -9.06 -17.96
C ARG A 121 2.28 -8.26 -16.74
N ARG A 122 1.44 -8.10 -15.73
CA ARG A 122 1.84 -7.51 -14.45
C ARG A 122 2.02 -8.58 -13.38
N CYS A 123 3.02 -8.40 -12.55
CA CYS A 123 3.10 -9.05 -11.25
C CYS A 123 2.18 -8.37 -10.27
N TYR A 124 1.70 -9.12 -9.29
CA TYR A 124 0.90 -8.57 -8.20
C TYR A 124 1.74 -8.56 -6.94
N LEU A 125 1.83 -7.40 -6.34
CA LEU A 125 2.52 -7.22 -5.09
C LEU A 125 1.51 -7.31 -3.97
N THR A 126 1.73 -8.24 -3.05
CA THR A 126 0.97 -8.32 -1.83
C THR A 126 1.86 -7.85 -0.69
N ALA A 127 1.43 -6.82 0.00
CA ALA A 127 2.16 -6.28 1.11
C ALA A 127 1.43 -6.61 2.40
N VAL A 128 2.13 -7.23 3.33
CA VAL A 128 1.62 -7.50 4.68
C VAL A 128 2.10 -6.37 5.57
N SER A 129 1.17 -5.60 6.13
CA SER A 129 1.52 -4.45 6.94
C SER A 129 2.02 -4.88 8.31
N TYR A 130 3.12 -4.28 8.72
CA TYR A 130 3.63 -4.41 10.07
C TYR A 130 3.11 -3.33 10.98
N THR A 131 3.27 -3.57 12.25
CA THR A 131 2.66 -2.88 13.37
C THR A 131 3.20 -1.49 13.67
N HIS A 132 4.04 -0.91 12.84
CA HIS A 132 4.55 0.45 13.11
C HIS A 132 3.76 1.49 12.34
N LEU A 133 2.73 1.99 13.00
CA LEU A 133 2.07 3.21 12.60
C LEU A 133 2.78 4.38 13.24
N THR A 134 3.36 5.21 12.40
CA THR A 134 3.78 6.52 12.86
C THR A 134 2.71 7.52 12.45
N LEU A 135 2.10 8.12 13.44
CA LEU A 135 1.21 9.25 13.19
C LEU A 135 2.02 10.42 12.67
N PRO A 136 1.49 11.18 11.71
CA PRO A 136 2.20 12.34 11.24
C PRO A 136 2.36 13.34 12.38
N THR A 137 3.56 13.82 12.54
CA THR A 137 3.75 15.05 13.30
C THR A 137 3.04 16.15 12.54
N LYS A 138 2.30 16.97 13.27
CA LYS A 138 1.75 18.18 12.70
C LYS A 138 2.91 19.06 12.20
N ALA A 139 3.06 19.14 10.95
CA ALA A 139 3.92 20.15 10.36
C ALA A 139 3.06 21.10 9.58
#